data_9918eeefcb5c7ab425711e1f45e33bad
#
_entry.id   9918eeefcb5c7ab425711e1f45e33bad
#
_cell.length_a   1.000
_cell.length_b   1.000
_cell.length_c   1.000
_cell.angle_alpha   90.00
_cell.angle_beta   90.00
_cell.angle_gamma   90.00
#
_symmetry.space_group_name_H-M   'P 1'
#
loop_
_entity.id
_entity.type
_entity.pdbx_description
1 polymer ?
#
loop_
_entity_poly.entity_id
_entity_poly.type
_entity_poly.pdbx_seq_one_letter_code
_entity_poly.pdbx_strand_id
1 'polypeptide(L)'
;MKNLVKTKWFIFGTYLLLVLAALLIGFVLLQNNSTLRHGLVSFFDVAENRSFDYRQVLHIKRHPNPNSDIVVLAVDDASLEYLWDKYGEWPIPRNVYGDMINYLEAQKPQAIIFDLLFIKSMRASKDSDNALISAMNKYPNIYTGMNFDTQTADVRKPIDLPERLEVKLENNSHVKIPQEYTNCRPVLAELLNGKVNVGMTNVTRNNDGIIRTVSPFIPYKGKYYPFMSFKAGADYLNENHNNEFTIDKHSNLLVSDTKIPLTKKGEAILNWYGPSETHTMVPMYKLVNEMQGRQKSGYEFKDKIIIIGTTAMALQDNKSVPVQNNVYPGVEVHATFFNNMLDDNFIHKTSTITNVLIIAGVIALVGAIVMLSTSTLFAFLSTSLFAIAYLFISFYAMELYNLWIPVVLPTLAIMAAFALSFLAKYLMKARDFEYQYKLATIDGLTELYNHRYFQDTLRKQMDIARRYNQPFSLIIADIDFFKKFNDTYGHQAGDAVLRQVAQILKKNSRTTDYVCRYGGEEMSIILPNTSAEEAMNHANRICKAIAEKPFHLTPVDTAPVTISLGVATFPENAQTPQDLIEWADKGLYYAKEHGRNQVGRY
;
A
#
# COMPACT_ATOMS: atom_id res chain seq x y z
N MET A 1 4.40 16.31 -34.02
CA MET A 1 3.83 16.57 -32.67
C MET A 1 2.56 15.73 -32.36
N LYS A 2 1.51 15.73 -33.19
CA LYS A 2 0.26 14.94 -32.93
C LYS A 2 0.49 13.43 -32.75
N ASN A 3 1.37 12.80 -33.53
CA ASN A 3 1.67 11.36 -33.37
C ASN A 3 2.47 11.04 -32.09
N LEU A 4 3.34 11.94 -31.65
CA LEU A 4 4.12 11.77 -30.40
C LEU A 4 3.21 11.83 -29.16
N VAL A 5 2.20 12.70 -29.17
CA VAL A 5 1.21 12.81 -28.08
C VAL A 5 0.33 11.55 -28.05
N LYS A 6 -0.14 11.07 -29.22
CA LYS A 6 -0.91 9.80 -29.31
C LYS A 6 -0.11 8.60 -28.78
N THR A 7 1.18 8.53 -29.10
CA THR A 7 2.07 7.46 -28.62
C THR A 7 2.25 7.52 -27.09
N LYS A 8 2.40 8.72 -26.51
CA LYS A 8 2.52 8.87 -25.05
C LYS A 8 1.26 8.43 -24.31
N TRP A 9 0.07 8.79 -24.81
CA TRP A 9 -1.20 8.35 -24.22
C TRP A 9 -1.44 6.85 -24.38
N PHE A 10 -1.05 6.28 -25.51
CA PHE A 10 -1.13 4.83 -25.72
C PHE A 10 -0.24 4.07 -24.74
N ILE A 11 0.99 4.54 -24.52
CA ILE A 11 1.93 3.92 -23.58
C ILE A 11 1.47 4.10 -22.13
N PHE A 12 0.92 5.28 -21.79
CA PHE A 12 0.31 5.50 -20.49
C PHE A 12 -0.87 4.54 -20.25
N GLY A 13 -1.74 4.37 -21.25
CA GLY A 13 -2.84 3.40 -21.18
C GLY A 13 -2.35 1.96 -21.02
N THR A 14 -1.31 1.57 -21.76
CA THR A 14 -0.70 0.24 -21.65
C THR A 14 -0.04 0.02 -20.30
N TYR A 15 0.66 1.05 -19.78
CA TYR A 15 1.23 1.02 -18.43
C TYR A 15 0.14 0.85 -17.36
N LEU A 16 -0.94 1.61 -17.44
CA LEU A 16 -2.07 1.52 -16.50
C LEU A 16 -2.69 0.12 -16.54
N LEU A 17 -2.89 -0.44 -17.74
CA LEU A 17 -3.40 -1.81 -17.92
C LEU A 17 -2.45 -2.85 -17.32
N LEU A 18 -1.14 -2.72 -17.49
CA LEU A 18 -0.15 -3.63 -16.93
C LEU A 18 -0.12 -3.56 -15.39
N VAL A 19 -0.21 -2.36 -14.82
CA VAL A 19 -0.30 -2.18 -13.36
C VAL A 19 -1.59 -2.78 -12.81
N LEU A 20 -2.72 -2.53 -13.47
CA LEU A 20 -4.01 -3.14 -13.08
C LEU A 20 -3.98 -4.67 -13.21
N ALA A 21 -3.38 -5.20 -14.28
CA ALA A 21 -3.21 -6.64 -14.47
C ALA A 21 -2.29 -7.24 -13.40
N ALA A 22 -1.17 -6.59 -13.06
CA ALA A 22 -0.26 -7.04 -12.01
C ALA A 22 -0.93 -7.04 -10.62
N LEU A 23 -1.75 -6.01 -10.33
CA LEU A 23 -2.55 -5.95 -9.10
C LEU A 23 -3.61 -7.06 -9.06
N LEU A 24 -4.27 -7.34 -10.19
CA LEU A 24 -5.27 -8.40 -10.31
C LEU A 24 -4.62 -9.79 -10.14
N ILE A 25 -3.48 -10.02 -10.80
CA ILE A 25 -2.71 -11.27 -10.68
C ILE A 25 -2.20 -11.43 -9.23
N GLY A 26 -1.66 -10.37 -8.63
CA GLY A 26 -1.26 -10.36 -7.23
C GLY A 26 -2.41 -10.70 -6.29
N PHE A 27 -3.60 -10.13 -6.52
CA PHE A 27 -4.82 -10.43 -5.78
C PHE A 27 -5.26 -11.89 -5.92
N VAL A 28 -5.25 -12.43 -7.15
CA VAL A 28 -5.61 -13.84 -7.44
C VAL A 28 -4.61 -14.81 -6.81
N LEU A 29 -3.30 -14.52 -6.90
CA LEU A 29 -2.24 -15.33 -6.29
C LEU A 29 -2.35 -15.34 -4.76
N LEU A 30 -2.68 -14.20 -4.15
CA LEU A 30 -2.94 -14.07 -2.71
C LEU A 30 -4.21 -14.82 -2.28
N GLN A 31 -5.23 -14.90 -3.13
CA GLN A 31 -6.43 -15.70 -2.84
C GLN A 31 -6.15 -17.21 -2.88
N ASN A 32 -5.30 -17.68 -3.80
CA ASN A 32 -5.04 -19.09 -4.00
C ASN A 32 -3.96 -19.68 -3.08
N ASN A 33 -3.14 -18.84 -2.44
CA ASN A 33 -2.08 -19.30 -1.53
C ASN A 33 -2.36 -18.81 -0.09
N SER A 34 -2.97 -19.67 0.72
CA SER A 34 -3.38 -19.35 2.09
C SER A 34 -2.22 -18.93 3.00
N THR A 35 -1.06 -19.56 2.88
CA THR A 35 0.12 -19.27 3.71
C THR A 35 0.73 -17.91 3.36
N LEU A 36 0.90 -17.60 2.08
CA LEU A 36 1.39 -16.29 1.61
C LEU A 36 0.39 -15.17 1.93
N ARG A 37 -0.90 -15.46 1.79
CA ARG A 37 -1.97 -14.54 2.17
C ARG A 37 -1.93 -14.23 3.65
N HIS A 38 -1.84 -15.24 4.53
CA HIS A 38 -1.76 -15.02 5.97
C HIS A 38 -0.52 -14.22 6.37
N GLY A 39 0.64 -14.51 5.81
CA GLY A 39 1.87 -13.79 6.12
C GLY A 39 1.86 -12.33 5.65
N LEU A 40 1.58 -12.07 4.39
CA LEU A 40 1.61 -10.71 3.83
C LEU A 40 0.45 -9.84 4.33
N VAL A 41 -0.78 -10.38 4.38
CA VAL A 41 -1.95 -9.65 4.90
C VAL A 41 -1.73 -9.31 6.37
N SER A 42 -1.24 -10.25 7.18
CA SER A 42 -0.91 -10.01 8.58
C SER A 42 0.14 -8.91 8.75
N PHE A 43 1.19 -8.90 7.93
CA PHE A 43 2.22 -7.85 7.99
C PHE A 43 1.65 -6.46 7.69
N PHE A 44 0.86 -6.31 6.61
CA PHE A 44 0.27 -5.02 6.26
C PHE A 44 -0.80 -4.59 7.26
N ASP A 45 -1.58 -5.53 7.80
CA ASP A 45 -2.57 -5.24 8.85
C ASP A 45 -1.89 -4.75 10.13
N VAL A 46 -0.78 -5.37 10.55
CA VAL A 46 0.00 -4.92 11.71
C VAL A 46 0.56 -3.51 11.49
N ALA A 47 1.14 -3.25 10.30
CA ALA A 47 1.68 -1.94 9.97
C ALA A 47 0.58 -0.85 9.93
N GLU A 48 -0.59 -1.16 9.33
CA GLU A 48 -1.73 -0.24 9.29
C GLU A 48 -2.32 -0.01 10.67
N ASN A 49 -2.44 -1.03 11.50
CA ASN A 49 -2.89 -0.92 12.88
C ASN A 49 -1.95 -0.04 13.71
N ARG A 50 -0.64 -0.17 13.55
CA ARG A 50 0.33 0.71 14.21
C ARG A 50 0.23 2.17 13.72
N SER A 51 -0.02 2.36 12.42
CA SER A 51 -0.31 3.70 11.88
C SER A 51 -1.58 4.29 12.50
N PHE A 52 -2.61 3.48 12.70
CA PHE A 52 -3.83 3.88 13.41
C PHE A 52 -3.55 4.27 14.86
N ASP A 53 -2.82 3.44 15.61
CA ASP A 53 -2.47 3.70 17.00
C ASP A 53 -1.73 5.04 17.15
N TYR A 54 -0.76 5.30 16.28
CA TYR A 54 -0.02 6.57 16.27
C TYR A 54 -0.94 7.77 16.01
N ARG A 55 -1.88 7.63 15.08
CA ARG A 55 -2.88 8.69 14.79
C ARG A 55 -3.82 8.90 15.97
N GLN A 56 -4.23 7.84 16.67
CA GLN A 56 -5.02 7.95 17.91
C GLN A 56 -4.27 8.74 18.97
N VAL A 57 -3.00 8.44 19.23
CA VAL A 57 -2.18 9.19 20.21
C VAL A 57 -2.05 10.68 19.84
N LEU A 58 -1.98 11.00 18.55
CA LEU A 58 -1.94 12.42 18.10
C LEU A 58 -3.29 13.11 18.24
N HIS A 59 -4.38 12.40 17.95
CA HIS A 59 -5.76 12.87 18.08
C HIS A 59 -6.09 13.24 19.54
N ILE A 60 -5.79 12.38 20.49
CA ILE A 60 -6.02 12.60 21.92
C ILE A 60 -5.35 13.87 22.45
N LYS A 61 -4.15 14.17 21.98
CA LYS A 61 -3.44 15.39 22.41
C LYS A 61 -4.22 16.69 22.09
N ARG A 62 -5.16 16.63 21.17
CA ARG A 62 -5.99 17.78 20.75
C ARG A 62 -7.40 17.77 21.34
N HIS A 63 -7.92 16.57 21.65
CA HIS A 63 -9.28 16.35 22.13
C HIS A 63 -9.30 15.44 23.37
N PRO A 64 -8.72 15.85 24.49
CA PRO A 64 -8.50 14.97 25.64
C PRO A 64 -9.68 14.81 26.60
N ASN A 65 -10.82 15.48 26.39
CA ASN A 65 -11.86 15.55 27.43
C ASN A 65 -12.97 14.51 27.22
N PRO A 66 -12.99 13.44 28.00
CA PRO A 66 -14.15 12.56 28.08
C PRO A 66 -15.32 13.26 28.74
N ASN A 67 -16.53 12.71 28.56
CA ASN A 67 -17.73 13.23 29.17
C ASN A 67 -17.63 13.17 30.70
N SER A 68 -17.82 14.30 31.36
CA SER A 68 -17.72 14.46 32.83
C SER A 68 -18.83 13.73 33.60
N ASP A 69 -19.85 13.22 32.90
CA ASP A 69 -20.95 12.48 33.53
C ASP A 69 -20.61 11.02 33.75
N ILE A 70 -19.51 10.53 33.14
CA ILE A 70 -18.99 9.20 33.37
C ILE A 70 -17.96 9.24 34.50
N VAL A 71 -18.24 8.52 35.57
CA VAL A 71 -17.38 8.44 36.76
C VAL A 71 -16.98 6.98 36.95
N VAL A 72 -15.67 6.74 37.01
CA VAL A 72 -15.12 5.42 37.35
C VAL A 72 -14.89 5.37 38.87
N LEU A 73 -15.67 4.54 39.55
CA LEU A 73 -15.44 4.24 40.96
C LEU A 73 -14.41 3.12 41.05
N ALA A 74 -13.17 3.51 41.30
CA ALA A 74 -12.01 2.66 41.13
C ALA A 74 -11.63 1.90 42.40
N VAL A 75 -11.45 0.60 42.27
CA VAL A 75 -10.68 -0.20 43.24
C VAL A 75 -9.20 -0.07 42.85
N ASP A 76 -8.60 1.05 43.21
CA ASP A 76 -7.19 1.35 43.04
C ASP A 76 -6.33 0.70 44.15
N ASP A 77 -5.00 0.81 44.08
CA ASP A 77 -4.10 0.19 45.05
C ASP A 77 -4.36 0.72 46.48
N ALA A 78 -4.65 2.03 46.62
CA ALA A 78 -4.99 2.62 47.92
C ALA A 78 -6.35 2.11 48.45
N SER A 79 -7.34 1.96 47.56
CA SER A 79 -8.61 1.34 47.92
C SER A 79 -8.45 -0.12 48.31
N LEU A 80 -7.63 -0.87 47.61
CA LEU A 80 -7.38 -2.26 47.88
C LEU A 80 -6.74 -2.45 49.27
N GLU A 81 -5.71 -1.68 49.61
CA GLU A 81 -5.06 -1.66 50.90
C GLU A 81 -6.06 -1.30 52.03
N TYR A 82 -6.78 -0.18 51.87
CA TYR A 82 -7.79 0.28 52.83
C TYR A 82 -8.90 -0.78 53.08
N LEU A 83 -9.41 -1.40 52.01
CA LEU A 83 -10.49 -2.38 52.10
C LEU A 83 -10.00 -3.68 52.69
N TRP A 84 -8.75 -4.07 52.39
CA TRP A 84 -8.12 -5.23 53.03
C TRP A 84 -7.97 -5.05 54.55
N ASP A 85 -7.42 -3.91 54.97
CA ASP A 85 -7.25 -3.62 56.40
C ASP A 85 -8.59 -3.60 57.14
N LYS A 86 -9.64 -3.16 56.48
CA LYS A 86 -10.94 -2.99 57.07
C LYS A 86 -11.76 -4.27 57.13
N TYR A 87 -11.74 -5.08 56.11
CA TYR A 87 -12.58 -6.26 55.96
C TYR A 87 -11.79 -7.58 56.06
N GLY A 88 -10.48 -7.54 56.03
CA GLY A 88 -9.59 -8.68 56.19
C GLY A 88 -9.53 -9.61 54.99
N GLU A 89 -10.20 -9.28 53.90
CA GLU A 89 -10.27 -10.10 52.70
C GLU A 89 -10.52 -9.30 51.40
N TRP A 90 -10.09 -9.85 50.29
CA TRP A 90 -10.50 -9.45 48.97
C TRP A 90 -10.91 -10.69 48.15
N PRO A 91 -12.04 -10.71 47.45
CA PRO A 91 -13.05 -9.63 47.34
C PRO A 91 -13.74 -9.35 48.68
N ILE A 92 -14.10 -8.07 48.90
CA ILE A 92 -14.80 -7.62 50.12
C ILE A 92 -16.18 -8.27 50.24
N PRO A 93 -16.75 -8.31 51.47
CA PRO A 93 -18.09 -8.85 51.70
C PRO A 93 -19.15 -8.16 50.82
N ARG A 94 -20.02 -8.96 50.22
CA ARG A 94 -20.97 -8.47 49.18
C ARG A 94 -22.04 -7.53 49.71
N ASN A 95 -22.39 -7.60 50.97
CA ASN A 95 -23.28 -6.63 51.59
C ASN A 95 -22.74 -5.18 51.48
N VAL A 96 -21.40 -5.00 51.46
CA VAL A 96 -20.79 -3.67 51.27
C VAL A 96 -21.17 -3.09 49.91
N TYR A 97 -21.18 -3.92 48.87
CA TYR A 97 -21.66 -3.48 47.55
C TYR A 97 -23.18 -3.21 47.57
N GLY A 98 -23.96 -3.99 48.30
CA GLY A 98 -25.40 -3.76 48.50
C GLY A 98 -25.66 -2.41 49.19
N ASP A 99 -24.92 -2.10 50.25
CA ASP A 99 -25.00 -0.80 50.94
C ASP A 99 -24.55 0.35 50.04
N MET A 100 -23.50 0.13 49.25
CA MET A 100 -23.00 1.10 48.27
C MET A 100 -24.05 1.43 47.18
N ILE A 101 -24.73 0.41 46.65
CA ILE A 101 -25.84 0.60 45.70
C ILE A 101 -26.93 1.48 46.34
N ASN A 102 -27.40 1.14 47.54
CA ASN A 102 -28.45 1.89 48.21
C ASN A 102 -28.00 3.34 48.49
N TYR A 103 -26.73 3.57 48.87
CA TYR A 103 -26.18 4.89 49.11
C TYR A 103 -26.11 5.73 47.84
N LEU A 104 -25.62 5.16 46.73
CA LEU A 104 -25.53 5.83 45.44
C LEU A 104 -26.92 6.14 44.87
N GLU A 105 -27.85 5.20 44.92
CA GLU A 105 -29.23 5.36 44.45
C GLU A 105 -30.00 6.45 45.20
N ALA A 106 -29.68 6.72 46.47
CA ALA A 106 -30.22 7.86 47.20
C ALA A 106 -29.81 9.21 46.58
N GLN A 107 -28.72 9.24 45.79
CA GLN A 107 -28.26 10.40 45.04
C GLN A 107 -28.80 10.45 43.61
N LYS A 108 -29.53 9.42 43.16
CA LYS A 108 -30.17 9.36 41.82
C LYS A 108 -29.17 9.37 40.67
N PRO A 109 -28.25 8.42 40.58
CA PRO A 109 -27.41 8.25 39.40
C PRO A 109 -28.24 7.78 38.19
N GLN A 110 -27.76 8.02 36.98
CA GLN A 110 -28.39 7.53 35.76
C GLN A 110 -28.18 6.02 35.56
N ALA A 111 -26.99 5.52 35.88
CA ALA A 111 -26.66 4.10 35.83
C ALA A 111 -25.54 3.73 36.84
N ILE A 112 -25.59 2.51 37.36
CA ILE A 112 -24.49 1.90 38.10
C ILE A 112 -24.09 0.60 37.41
N ILE A 113 -22.87 0.52 36.92
CA ILE A 113 -22.35 -0.56 36.07
C ILE A 113 -21.21 -1.25 36.88
N PHE A 114 -21.35 -2.54 37.15
CA PHE A 114 -20.33 -3.33 37.86
C PHE A 114 -19.48 -4.12 36.86
N ASP A 115 -18.25 -3.69 36.61
CA ASP A 115 -17.21 -4.50 35.97
C ASP A 115 -16.51 -5.39 37.01
N LEU A 116 -17.35 -6.10 37.79
CA LEU A 116 -16.99 -7.07 38.79
C LEU A 116 -17.86 -8.32 38.59
N LEU A 117 -17.24 -9.51 38.70
CA LEU A 117 -17.91 -10.76 38.40
C LEU A 117 -18.41 -11.47 39.68
N PHE A 118 -19.72 -11.48 39.88
CA PHE A 118 -20.39 -12.18 41.02
C PHE A 118 -20.83 -13.60 40.61
N ILE A 119 -19.85 -14.52 40.40
CA ILE A 119 -20.08 -15.84 39.77
C ILE A 119 -20.51 -16.91 40.76
N LYS A 120 -19.94 -16.92 41.97
CA LYS A 120 -20.18 -17.96 42.98
C LYS A 120 -20.63 -17.36 44.30
N SER A 121 -21.54 -18.05 45.02
CA SER A 121 -21.93 -17.65 46.35
C SER A 121 -20.72 -17.67 47.30
N MET A 122 -20.67 -16.70 48.21
CA MET A 122 -19.66 -16.68 49.29
C MET A 122 -20.01 -17.75 50.34
N ARG A 123 -19.08 -18.68 50.55
CA ARG A 123 -19.30 -19.80 51.52
C ARG A 123 -19.52 -19.32 52.94
N ALA A 124 -18.95 -18.16 53.30
CA ALA A 124 -18.93 -17.65 54.68
C ALA A 124 -20.19 -16.88 55.07
N SER A 125 -20.98 -16.34 54.12
CA SER A 125 -22.13 -15.49 54.48
C SER A 125 -23.17 -15.42 53.37
N LYS A 126 -24.20 -16.23 53.44
CA LYS A 126 -25.40 -16.15 52.57
C LYS A 126 -26.14 -14.81 52.74
N ASP A 127 -26.11 -14.24 53.93
CA ASP A 127 -26.77 -12.95 54.19
C ASP A 127 -26.11 -11.81 53.44
N SER A 128 -24.78 -11.86 53.28
CA SER A 128 -24.03 -10.93 52.47
C SER A 128 -24.40 -11.01 50.96
N ASP A 129 -24.54 -12.24 50.44
CA ASP A 129 -25.04 -12.46 49.08
C ASP A 129 -26.47 -11.92 48.89
N ASN A 130 -27.35 -12.22 49.84
CA ASN A 130 -28.77 -11.79 49.83
C ASN A 130 -28.89 -10.25 49.84
N ALA A 131 -28.06 -9.55 50.60
CA ALA A 131 -28.03 -8.09 50.64
C ALA A 131 -27.68 -7.50 49.27
N LEU A 132 -26.64 -8.03 48.60
CA LEU A 132 -26.26 -7.61 47.23
C LEU A 132 -27.38 -7.93 46.22
N ILE A 133 -27.92 -9.16 46.23
CA ILE A 133 -28.96 -9.62 45.34
C ILE A 133 -30.21 -8.74 45.46
N SER A 134 -30.60 -8.43 46.70
CA SER A 134 -31.73 -7.56 47.00
C SER A 134 -31.52 -6.14 46.44
N ALA A 135 -30.36 -5.55 46.71
CA ALA A 135 -30.02 -4.23 46.23
C ALA A 135 -29.99 -4.16 44.68
N MET A 136 -29.33 -5.11 44.02
CA MET A 136 -29.21 -5.15 42.57
C MET A 136 -30.57 -5.34 41.86
N ASN A 137 -31.47 -6.18 42.43
CA ASN A 137 -32.78 -6.41 41.83
C ASN A 137 -33.82 -5.34 42.18
N LYS A 138 -33.53 -4.43 43.07
CA LYS A 138 -34.42 -3.34 43.50
C LYS A 138 -34.48 -2.21 42.50
N TYR A 139 -33.37 -1.89 41.88
CA TYR A 139 -33.23 -0.72 40.99
C TYR A 139 -33.05 -1.13 39.53
N PRO A 140 -33.72 -0.49 38.57
CA PRO A 140 -33.70 -0.88 37.16
C PRO A 140 -32.42 -0.45 36.41
N ASN A 141 -31.66 0.52 36.94
CA ASN A 141 -30.47 1.13 36.35
C ASN A 141 -29.17 0.48 36.83
N ILE A 142 -29.23 -0.74 37.39
CA ILE A 142 -28.07 -1.50 37.82
C ILE A 142 -27.70 -2.54 36.75
N TYR A 143 -26.41 -2.58 36.41
CA TYR A 143 -25.85 -3.49 35.41
C TYR A 143 -24.70 -4.30 36.03
N THR A 144 -24.65 -5.60 35.73
CA THR A 144 -23.60 -6.50 36.20
C THR A 144 -23.07 -7.38 35.07
N GLY A 145 -21.83 -7.83 35.19
CA GLY A 145 -21.12 -8.54 34.16
C GLY A 145 -21.20 -10.05 34.22
N MET A 146 -21.27 -10.73 33.11
CA MET A 146 -20.96 -12.15 32.93
C MET A 146 -19.86 -12.32 31.86
N ASN A 147 -19.18 -13.47 31.89
CA ASN A 147 -18.08 -13.72 30.95
C ASN A 147 -18.37 -14.95 30.10
N PHE A 148 -18.00 -14.91 28.82
CA PHE A 148 -18.08 -16.01 27.88
C PHE A 148 -16.68 -16.57 27.59
N ASP A 149 -16.60 -17.89 27.33
CA ASP A 149 -15.35 -18.61 27.14
C ASP A 149 -15.37 -19.38 25.81
N THR A 150 -14.27 -19.35 25.10
CA THR A 150 -14.07 -20.11 23.85
C THR A 150 -13.49 -21.51 24.12
N GLN A 151 -12.97 -21.75 25.34
CA GLN A 151 -12.35 -23.02 25.66
C GLN A 151 -13.43 -24.10 25.88
N THR A 152 -13.31 -25.17 25.13
CA THR A 152 -14.01 -26.46 25.36
C THR A 152 -13.40 -27.18 26.55
N ALA A 153 -13.29 -26.54 27.74
CA ALA A 153 -12.85 -27.23 28.91
C ALA A 153 -13.97 -28.21 29.32
N ASP A 154 -13.67 -29.49 29.30
CA ASP A 154 -14.53 -30.65 29.59
C ASP A 154 -15.31 -30.63 30.91
N VAL A 155 -15.24 -29.53 31.64
CA VAL A 155 -15.71 -29.42 33.01
C VAL A 155 -17.07 -28.73 33.16
N ARG A 156 -17.55 -28.02 32.12
CA ARG A 156 -18.80 -27.25 32.23
C ARG A 156 -19.76 -27.54 31.08
N LYS A 157 -20.98 -27.96 31.44
CA LYS A 157 -22.07 -28.05 30.46
C LYS A 157 -22.50 -26.62 30.05
N PRO A 158 -22.69 -26.36 28.77
CA PRO A 158 -23.27 -25.10 28.31
C PRO A 158 -24.63 -24.87 28.93
N ILE A 159 -24.82 -23.73 29.58
CA ILE A 159 -26.09 -23.36 30.25
C ILE A 159 -26.99 -22.60 29.30
N ASP A 160 -28.31 -22.65 29.55
CA ASP A 160 -29.28 -21.80 28.85
C ASP A 160 -29.44 -20.51 29.68
N LEU A 161 -29.36 -19.39 28.96
CA LEU A 161 -29.53 -18.07 29.54
C LEU A 161 -30.99 -17.63 29.41
N PRO A 162 -31.52 -16.83 30.35
CA PRO A 162 -32.87 -16.31 30.29
C PRO A 162 -33.12 -15.48 29.02
N GLU A 163 -34.30 -15.67 28.42
CA GLU A 163 -34.72 -14.96 27.18
C GLU A 163 -34.68 -13.42 27.31
N ARG A 164 -34.94 -12.90 28.52
CA ARG A 164 -34.87 -11.44 28.80
C ARG A 164 -33.52 -10.81 28.54
N LEU A 165 -32.43 -11.61 28.49
CA LEU A 165 -31.07 -11.16 28.22
C LEU A 165 -30.73 -11.25 26.75
N GLU A 166 -31.56 -11.89 25.96
CA GLU A 166 -31.34 -12.07 24.53
C GLU A 166 -31.60 -10.74 23.78
N VAL A 167 -30.76 -10.50 22.79
CA VAL A 167 -30.92 -9.41 21.85
C VAL A 167 -31.50 -9.97 20.55
N LYS A 168 -32.57 -9.38 20.07
CA LYS A 168 -33.10 -9.62 18.73
C LYS A 168 -32.41 -8.67 17.76
N LEU A 169 -31.70 -9.23 16.81
CA LEU A 169 -30.88 -8.48 15.86
C LEU A 169 -31.41 -8.66 14.44
N GLU A 170 -31.95 -7.60 13.86
CA GLU A 170 -32.24 -7.53 12.45
C GLU A 170 -31.00 -7.06 11.69
N ASN A 171 -30.44 -7.91 10.84
CA ASN A 171 -29.21 -7.60 10.10
C ASN A 171 -29.48 -7.43 8.61
N ASN A 172 -29.53 -6.19 8.15
CA ASN A 172 -29.77 -5.80 6.76
C ASN A 172 -28.46 -5.56 5.98
N SER A 173 -27.32 -6.00 6.52
CA SER A 173 -25.98 -5.76 6.01
C SER A 173 -25.21 -7.06 5.69
N HIS A 174 -23.94 -6.90 5.32
CA HIS A 174 -23.00 -8.00 5.13
C HIS A 174 -22.13 -8.27 6.37
N VAL A 175 -22.50 -7.72 7.52
CA VAL A 175 -21.81 -7.96 8.81
C VAL A 175 -22.03 -9.40 9.23
N LYS A 176 -20.93 -10.10 9.56
CA LYS A 176 -20.96 -11.48 10.07
C LYS A 176 -20.32 -11.47 11.45
N ILE A 177 -21.13 -11.64 12.48
CA ILE A 177 -20.65 -11.79 13.86
C ILE A 177 -20.21 -13.24 14.03
N PRO A 178 -18.91 -13.51 14.24
CA PRO A 178 -18.41 -14.87 14.33
C PRO A 178 -18.95 -15.57 15.59
N GLN A 179 -19.34 -16.83 15.46
CA GLN A 179 -19.72 -17.65 16.61
C GLN A 179 -18.46 -18.31 17.20
N GLU A 180 -17.91 -17.70 18.25
CA GLU A 180 -16.66 -18.17 18.86
C GLU A 180 -16.83 -18.73 20.27
N TYR A 181 -17.97 -18.44 20.94
CA TYR A 181 -18.13 -18.77 22.34
C TYR A 181 -18.98 -20.05 22.54
N THR A 182 -18.43 -20.98 23.28
CA THR A 182 -19.06 -22.30 23.58
C THR A 182 -19.54 -22.42 25.00
N ASN A 183 -18.99 -21.63 25.93
CA ASN A 183 -19.30 -21.68 27.35
C ASN A 183 -19.57 -20.28 27.92
N CYS A 184 -20.27 -20.22 29.03
CA CYS A 184 -20.57 -19.01 29.76
C CYS A 184 -20.26 -19.18 31.23
N ARG A 185 -19.75 -18.14 31.88
CA ARG A 185 -19.62 -18.01 33.34
C ARG A 185 -20.66 -17.01 33.82
N PRO A 186 -21.88 -17.49 34.16
CA PRO A 186 -22.97 -16.61 34.54
C PRO A 186 -22.70 -15.97 35.89
N VAL A 187 -23.42 -14.91 36.17
CA VAL A 187 -23.58 -14.35 37.52
C VAL A 187 -24.34 -15.34 38.42
N LEU A 188 -24.47 -15.03 39.72
CA LEU A 188 -25.31 -15.77 40.64
C LEU A 188 -26.69 -16.06 40.06
N ALA A 189 -27.24 -17.25 40.29
CA ALA A 189 -28.51 -17.69 39.72
C ALA A 189 -29.66 -16.71 40.03
N GLU A 190 -29.66 -16.16 41.25
CA GLU A 190 -30.67 -15.21 41.72
C GLU A 190 -30.55 -13.84 41.01
N LEU A 191 -29.37 -13.45 40.59
CA LEU A 191 -29.14 -12.27 39.72
C LEU A 191 -29.50 -12.59 38.26
N LEU A 192 -29.07 -13.77 37.79
CA LEU A 192 -29.35 -14.21 36.43
C LEU A 192 -30.85 -14.27 36.12
N ASN A 193 -31.63 -14.81 37.07
CA ASN A 193 -33.07 -14.96 36.95
C ASN A 193 -33.85 -13.78 37.57
N GLY A 194 -33.14 -12.82 38.14
CA GLY A 194 -33.71 -11.61 38.75
C GLY A 194 -34.05 -10.51 37.75
N LYS A 195 -34.18 -9.28 38.26
CA LYS A 195 -34.50 -8.08 37.45
C LYS A 195 -33.27 -7.28 37.01
N VAL A 196 -32.12 -7.52 37.66
CA VAL A 196 -30.88 -6.78 37.32
C VAL A 196 -30.50 -6.97 35.85
N ASN A 197 -29.98 -5.93 35.24
CA ASN A 197 -29.46 -6.02 33.89
C ASN A 197 -28.12 -6.75 33.86
N VAL A 198 -28.00 -7.79 33.03
CA VAL A 198 -26.81 -8.60 32.89
C VAL A 198 -26.28 -8.46 31.46
N GLY A 199 -25.02 -8.06 31.34
CA GLY A 199 -24.33 -7.98 30.05
C GLY A 199 -22.99 -8.72 30.10
N MET A 200 -22.33 -8.84 28.95
CA MET A 200 -21.01 -9.45 28.89
C MET A 200 -19.90 -8.43 29.16
N THR A 201 -18.80 -8.91 29.73
CA THR A 201 -17.57 -8.11 29.97
C THR A 201 -16.44 -8.47 29.01
N ASN A 202 -16.66 -9.37 28.07
CA ASN A 202 -15.62 -9.82 27.15
C ASN A 202 -15.18 -8.70 26.21
N VAL A 203 -13.88 -8.52 26.13
CA VAL A 203 -13.24 -7.63 25.18
C VAL A 203 -12.30 -8.43 24.29
N THR A 204 -12.45 -8.31 22.98
CA THR A 204 -11.64 -9.04 22.00
C THR A 204 -10.31 -8.33 21.78
N ARG A 205 -9.21 -9.09 21.85
CA ARG A 205 -7.88 -8.60 21.48
C ARG A 205 -7.62 -8.86 20.01
N ASN A 206 -7.03 -7.91 19.31
CA ASN A 206 -6.54 -8.13 17.97
C ASN A 206 -5.34 -9.11 17.99
N ASN A 207 -4.91 -9.58 16.81
CA ASN A 207 -3.80 -10.54 16.69
C ASN A 207 -2.47 -10.06 17.30
N ASP A 208 -2.29 -8.76 17.44
CA ASP A 208 -1.14 -8.13 18.08
C ASP A 208 -1.32 -7.88 19.60
N GLY A 209 -2.42 -8.37 20.18
CA GLY A 209 -2.74 -8.25 21.60
C GLY A 209 -3.37 -6.91 22.01
N ILE A 210 -3.48 -5.94 21.10
CA ILE A 210 -4.01 -4.60 21.37
C ILE A 210 -5.53 -4.57 21.15
N ILE A 211 -6.27 -3.96 22.06
CA ILE A 211 -7.71 -3.76 21.96
C ILE A 211 -7.98 -2.46 21.21
N ARG A 212 -8.58 -2.57 20.02
CA ARG A 212 -9.03 -1.42 19.22
C ARG A 212 -10.52 -1.45 18.95
N THR A 213 -11.10 -2.63 19.11
CA THR A 213 -12.50 -2.90 18.80
C THR A 213 -13.20 -3.59 19.95
N VAL A 214 -14.50 -3.35 20.07
CA VAL A 214 -15.38 -4.05 20.99
C VAL A 214 -16.61 -4.51 20.22
N SER A 215 -17.03 -5.76 20.42
CA SER A 215 -18.27 -6.27 19.87
C SER A 215 -19.46 -5.85 20.75
N PRO A 216 -20.46 -5.12 20.22
CA PRO A 216 -21.69 -4.82 20.97
C PRO A 216 -22.48 -6.06 21.37
N PHE A 217 -22.29 -7.18 20.65
CA PHE A 217 -22.98 -8.44 20.89
C PHE A 217 -22.04 -9.63 20.87
N ILE A 218 -22.32 -10.61 21.72
CA ILE A 218 -21.70 -11.92 21.65
C ILE A 218 -22.71 -12.99 21.22
N PRO A 219 -22.41 -13.79 20.19
CA PRO A 219 -23.21 -14.94 19.82
C PRO A 219 -22.91 -16.13 20.72
N TYR A 220 -23.95 -16.71 21.32
CA TYR A 220 -23.89 -17.88 22.13
C TYR A 220 -25.13 -18.75 21.91
N LYS A 221 -24.96 -20.05 21.61
CA LYS A 221 -26.07 -20.98 21.31
C LYS A 221 -27.09 -20.46 20.28
N GLY A 222 -26.62 -19.75 19.24
CA GLY A 222 -27.48 -19.19 18.17
C GLY A 222 -28.27 -17.94 18.55
N LYS A 223 -28.01 -17.36 19.72
CA LYS A 223 -28.62 -16.15 20.24
C LYS A 223 -27.57 -15.08 20.48
N TYR A 224 -27.96 -13.81 20.57
CA TYR A 224 -27.05 -12.70 20.82
C TYR A 224 -27.25 -12.13 22.21
N TYR A 225 -26.15 -11.80 22.88
CA TYR A 225 -26.13 -11.22 24.23
C TYR A 225 -25.32 -9.91 24.20
N PRO A 226 -25.80 -8.84 24.88
CA PRO A 226 -25.20 -7.51 24.74
C PRO A 226 -23.92 -7.37 25.57
N PHE A 227 -22.97 -6.58 25.06
CA PHE A 227 -21.88 -6.03 25.86
C PHE A 227 -22.47 -5.14 26.97
N MET A 228 -21.93 -5.22 28.18
CA MET A 228 -22.55 -4.56 29.33
C MET A 228 -22.68 -3.04 29.16
N SER A 229 -21.63 -2.36 28.73
CA SER A 229 -21.69 -0.91 28.46
C SER A 229 -22.56 -0.56 27.26
N PHE A 230 -22.69 -1.46 26.27
CA PHE A 230 -23.63 -1.29 25.18
C PHE A 230 -25.07 -1.34 25.70
N LYS A 231 -25.41 -2.33 26.53
CA LYS A 231 -26.75 -2.45 27.12
C LYS A 231 -27.11 -1.21 27.94
N ALA A 232 -26.20 -0.79 28.84
CA ALA A 232 -26.40 0.38 29.67
C ALA A 232 -26.52 1.67 28.84
N GLY A 233 -25.69 1.83 27.79
CA GLY A 233 -25.77 2.97 26.87
C GLY A 233 -27.04 2.97 26.01
N ALA A 234 -27.46 1.80 25.55
CA ALA A 234 -28.70 1.67 24.79
C ALA A 234 -29.94 2.01 25.65
N ASP A 235 -29.99 1.53 26.90
CA ASP A 235 -31.06 1.89 27.82
C ASP A 235 -31.07 3.38 28.18
N TYR A 236 -29.89 3.99 28.34
CA TYR A 236 -29.73 5.40 28.57
C TYR A 236 -30.24 6.28 27.41
N LEU A 237 -29.93 5.87 26.16
CA LEU A 237 -30.35 6.60 24.97
C LEU A 237 -31.81 6.36 24.58
N ASN A 238 -32.43 5.27 25.05
CA ASN A 238 -33.79 4.90 24.70
C ASN A 238 -34.50 4.21 25.85
N GLU A 239 -35.25 4.96 26.64
CA GLU A 239 -35.93 4.49 27.87
C GLU A 239 -36.90 3.30 27.67
N ASN A 240 -37.38 3.07 26.44
CA ASN A 240 -38.35 2.00 26.11
C ASN A 240 -37.72 0.86 25.30
N HIS A 241 -36.47 0.53 25.51
CA HIS A 241 -35.75 -0.41 24.67
C HIS A 241 -36.12 -1.88 24.96
N ASN A 242 -36.66 -2.58 23.95
CA ASN A 242 -37.09 -3.99 24.03
C ASN A 242 -35.99 -4.99 23.66
N ASN A 243 -34.69 -4.67 23.76
CA ASN A 243 -33.56 -5.48 23.26
C ASN A 243 -33.66 -5.84 21.75
N GLU A 244 -34.34 -5.02 20.95
CA GLU A 244 -34.46 -5.18 19.50
C GLU A 244 -33.61 -4.13 18.81
N PHE A 245 -32.66 -4.56 17.96
CA PHE A 245 -31.72 -3.67 17.27
C PHE A 245 -31.66 -4.00 15.80
N THR A 246 -31.33 -3.01 15.00
CA THR A 246 -31.18 -3.15 13.55
C THR A 246 -29.77 -2.74 13.12
N ILE A 247 -29.13 -3.56 12.29
CA ILE A 247 -27.94 -3.17 11.55
C ILE A 247 -28.39 -2.76 10.13
N ASP A 248 -28.14 -1.51 9.77
CA ASP A 248 -28.52 -0.95 8.48
C ASP A 248 -27.67 -1.51 7.32
N LYS A 249 -28.06 -1.22 6.06
CA LYS A 249 -27.33 -1.62 4.85
C LYS A 249 -25.89 -1.06 4.76
N HIS A 250 -25.58 -0.03 5.54
CA HIS A 250 -24.24 0.59 5.60
C HIS A 250 -23.40 0.02 6.74
N SER A 251 -23.88 -1.05 7.41
CA SER A 251 -23.23 -1.71 8.55
C SER A 251 -23.17 -0.84 9.81
N ASN A 252 -24.12 0.06 10.00
CA ASN A 252 -24.29 0.79 11.25
C ASN A 252 -25.33 0.08 12.13
N LEU A 253 -24.99 -0.14 13.38
CA LEU A 253 -25.91 -0.54 14.41
C LEU A 253 -26.68 0.71 14.89
N LEU A 254 -27.98 0.68 14.79
CA LEU A 254 -28.85 1.81 15.14
C LEU A 254 -29.31 1.69 16.59
N VAL A 255 -29.09 2.75 17.37
CA VAL A 255 -29.53 2.88 18.76
C VAL A 255 -30.10 4.29 18.92
N SER A 256 -31.43 4.43 18.87
CA SER A 256 -32.08 5.74 18.78
C SER A 256 -31.50 6.57 17.62
N ASP A 257 -30.99 7.75 17.89
CA ASP A 257 -30.37 8.63 16.89
C ASP A 257 -28.87 8.30 16.65
N THR A 258 -28.26 7.53 17.55
CA THR A 258 -26.82 7.16 17.49
C THR A 258 -26.60 6.03 16.49
N LYS A 259 -25.54 6.16 15.66
CA LYS A 259 -25.13 5.18 14.66
C LYS A 259 -23.75 4.60 14.99
N ILE A 260 -23.70 3.37 15.45
CA ILE A 260 -22.44 2.68 15.77
C ILE A 260 -21.93 1.96 14.52
N PRO A 261 -20.84 2.43 13.88
CA PRO A 261 -20.29 1.79 12.70
C PRO A 261 -19.63 0.46 13.06
N LEU A 262 -20.02 -0.61 12.37
CA LEU A 262 -19.50 -1.94 12.61
C LEU A 262 -18.51 -2.36 11.52
N THR A 263 -17.47 -3.05 11.93
CA THR A 263 -16.59 -3.79 11.03
C THR A 263 -17.33 -4.98 10.40
N LYS A 264 -16.72 -5.63 9.40
CA LYS A 264 -17.27 -6.87 8.80
C LYS A 264 -17.48 -7.99 9.83
N LYS A 265 -16.82 -7.93 10.98
CA LYS A 265 -16.94 -8.90 12.09
C LYS A 265 -17.97 -8.48 13.15
N GLY A 266 -18.66 -7.37 12.96
CA GLY A 266 -19.64 -6.87 13.92
C GLY A 266 -19.04 -6.17 15.13
N GLU A 267 -17.84 -5.63 15.01
CA GLU A 267 -17.13 -4.93 16.07
C GLU A 267 -17.16 -3.42 15.82
N ALA A 268 -17.35 -2.62 16.85
CA ALA A 268 -17.20 -1.18 16.85
C ALA A 268 -15.74 -0.79 17.10
N ILE A 269 -15.18 0.16 16.35
CA ILE A 269 -13.82 0.67 16.56
C ILE A 269 -13.89 1.82 17.54
N LEU A 270 -13.17 1.67 18.67
CA LEU A 270 -13.16 2.69 19.72
C LEU A 270 -12.35 3.93 19.33
N ASN A 271 -12.91 5.08 19.69
CA ASN A 271 -12.18 6.34 19.72
C ASN A 271 -11.73 6.57 21.18
N TRP A 272 -10.41 6.52 21.39
CA TRP A 272 -9.83 6.61 22.74
C TRP A 272 -9.65 8.06 23.16
N TYR A 273 -9.91 8.37 24.45
CA TYR A 273 -9.83 9.73 25.00
C TYR A 273 -8.46 10.03 25.61
N GLY A 274 -7.70 9.03 26.03
CA GLY A 274 -6.40 9.25 26.65
C GLY A 274 -5.80 8.00 27.30
N PRO A 275 -4.66 8.15 27.97
CA PRO A 275 -4.11 7.10 28.83
C PRO A 275 -5.05 6.80 30.00
N SER A 276 -4.71 5.81 30.84
CA SER A 276 -5.46 5.52 32.06
C SER A 276 -5.61 6.77 32.93
N GLU A 277 -6.70 6.83 33.69
CA GLU A 277 -7.10 7.96 34.53
C GLU A 277 -7.54 9.23 33.76
N THR A 278 -7.83 9.11 32.46
CA THR A 278 -8.39 10.24 31.71
C THR A 278 -9.85 10.50 32.05
N HIS A 279 -10.64 9.44 32.34
CA HIS A 279 -11.99 9.60 32.87
C HIS A 279 -11.93 10.05 34.33
N THR A 280 -13.04 10.64 34.82
CA THR A 280 -13.15 11.02 36.23
C THR A 280 -13.04 9.80 37.14
N MET A 281 -11.94 9.70 37.90
CA MET A 281 -11.69 8.59 38.82
C MET A 281 -12.03 8.98 40.24
N VAL A 282 -12.81 8.12 40.92
CA VAL A 282 -13.10 8.23 42.34
C VAL A 282 -12.60 6.98 43.03
N PRO A 283 -11.61 7.06 43.94
CA PRO A 283 -11.17 5.91 44.71
C PRO A 283 -12.30 5.35 45.56
N MET A 284 -12.53 4.02 45.55
CA MET A 284 -13.63 3.37 46.24
C MET A 284 -13.58 3.57 47.75
N TYR A 285 -12.38 3.66 48.36
CA TYR A 285 -12.24 3.89 49.79
C TYR A 285 -12.86 5.22 50.24
N LYS A 286 -12.85 6.25 49.38
CA LYS A 286 -13.46 7.55 49.70
C LYS A 286 -14.97 7.45 49.81
N LEU A 287 -15.61 6.70 48.90
CA LEU A 287 -17.04 6.45 48.97
C LEU A 287 -17.40 5.63 50.22
N VAL A 288 -16.61 4.58 50.55
CA VAL A 288 -16.82 3.74 51.75
C VAL A 288 -16.66 4.57 53.05
N ASN A 289 -15.74 5.53 53.09
CA ASN A 289 -15.60 6.47 54.22
C ASN A 289 -16.80 7.41 54.32
N GLU A 290 -17.29 7.92 53.21
CA GLU A 290 -18.47 8.83 53.18
C GLU A 290 -19.73 8.10 53.65
N MET A 291 -19.97 6.88 53.19
CA MET A 291 -21.07 6.02 53.63
C MET A 291 -21.07 5.79 55.14
N GLN A 292 -19.91 5.85 55.80
CA GLN A 292 -19.74 5.71 57.25
C GLN A 292 -19.78 7.04 58.02
N GLY A 293 -20.02 8.14 57.32
CA GLY A 293 -20.05 9.47 57.94
C GLY A 293 -18.68 10.00 58.40
N ARG A 294 -17.56 9.39 57.96
CA ARG A 294 -16.20 9.73 58.39
C ARG A 294 -15.66 10.94 57.65
N GLN A 295 -15.78 10.97 56.33
CA GLN A 295 -15.27 12.04 55.47
C GLN A 295 -16.08 12.07 54.18
N LYS A 296 -16.44 13.24 53.67
CA LYS A 296 -17.08 13.36 52.36
C LYS A 296 -16.08 13.03 51.24
N SER A 297 -16.51 12.30 50.23
CA SER A 297 -15.69 11.95 49.06
C SER A 297 -15.29 13.19 48.24
N GLY A 298 -16.11 14.23 48.33
CA GLY A 298 -15.96 15.44 47.50
C GLY A 298 -16.53 15.30 46.09
N TYR A 299 -17.23 14.20 45.81
CA TYR A 299 -17.85 13.92 44.53
C TYR A 299 -19.37 13.88 44.62
N GLU A 300 -20.03 14.40 43.56
CA GLU A 300 -21.48 14.34 43.42
C GLU A 300 -21.84 13.28 42.39
N PHE A 301 -22.71 12.32 42.74
CA PHE A 301 -23.09 11.21 41.88
C PHE A 301 -24.48 11.38 41.24
N LYS A 302 -25.14 12.50 41.50
CA LYS A 302 -26.44 12.82 40.90
C LYS A 302 -26.30 12.92 39.39
N ASP A 303 -27.23 12.29 38.68
CA ASP A 303 -27.29 12.26 37.19
C ASP A 303 -26.01 11.70 36.50
N LYS A 304 -25.11 11.03 37.27
CA LYS A 304 -23.88 10.45 36.76
C LYS A 304 -24.06 8.98 36.35
N ILE A 305 -23.22 8.53 35.43
CA ILE A 305 -23.03 7.14 35.03
C ILE A 305 -21.82 6.62 35.83
N ILE A 306 -22.05 5.70 36.72
CA ILE A 306 -21.03 5.18 37.65
C ILE A 306 -20.57 3.83 37.15
N ILE A 307 -19.30 3.66 36.81
CA ILE A 307 -18.71 2.40 36.39
C ILE A 307 -17.77 1.93 37.51
N ILE A 308 -18.08 0.81 38.14
CA ILE A 308 -17.34 0.27 39.29
C ILE A 308 -16.45 -0.86 38.80
N GLY A 309 -15.14 -0.76 39.01
CA GLY A 309 -14.20 -1.80 38.58
C GLY A 309 -12.82 -1.65 39.20
N THR A 310 -11.94 -2.56 38.83
CA THR A 310 -10.58 -2.63 39.34
C THR A 310 -9.59 -1.85 38.48
N THR A 311 -8.76 -1.04 39.14
CA THR A 311 -7.63 -0.35 38.55
C THR A 311 -6.32 -0.70 39.24
N ALA A 312 -6.37 -1.39 40.38
CA ALA A 312 -5.20 -1.83 41.13
C ALA A 312 -4.36 -2.83 40.30
N MET A 313 -3.06 -2.60 40.26
CA MET A 313 -2.11 -3.44 39.50
C MET A 313 -2.11 -4.90 39.97
N ALA A 314 -2.31 -5.13 41.25
CA ALA A 314 -2.34 -6.46 41.86
C ALA A 314 -3.51 -7.35 41.40
N LEU A 315 -4.58 -6.76 40.86
CA LEU A 315 -5.77 -7.48 40.40
C LEU A 315 -5.72 -7.90 38.91
N GLN A 316 -4.64 -7.57 38.21
CA GLN A 316 -4.26 -8.05 36.87
C GLN A 316 -5.33 -7.90 35.77
N ASP A 317 -6.26 -6.95 35.89
CA ASP A 317 -7.20 -6.64 34.80
C ASP A 317 -6.63 -5.62 33.81
N ASN A 318 -5.34 -5.74 33.50
CA ASN A 318 -4.63 -4.82 32.64
C ASN A 318 -4.74 -5.22 31.15
N LYS A 319 -5.01 -4.25 30.32
CA LYS A 319 -5.17 -4.37 28.86
C LYS A 319 -4.10 -3.59 28.12
N SER A 320 -3.83 -3.98 26.88
CA SER A 320 -3.06 -3.17 25.93
C SER A 320 -4.02 -2.47 24.99
N VAL A 321 -3.90 -1.16 24.90
CA VAL A 321 -4.74 -0.29 24.04
C VAL A 321 -3.85 0.61 23.18
N PRO A 322 -4.36 1.23 22.09
CA PRO A 322 -3.57 2.10 21.23
C PRO A 322 -2.79 3.20 21.93
N VAL A 323 -3.35 3.73 23.00
CA VAL A 323 -2.83 4.90 23.73
C VAL A 323 -1.92 4.55 24.89
N GLN A 324 -1.94 3.29 25.34
CA GLN A 324 -1.13 2.81 26.46
C GLN A 324 -0.94 1.29 26.41
N ASN A 325 0.30 0.83 26.56
CA ASN A 325 0.63 -0.59 26.57
C ASN A 325 0.61 -1.16 27.99
N ASN A 326 -0.02 -2.33 28.13
CA ASN A 326 0.06 -3.26 29.30
C ASN A 326 -0.42 -2.75 30.67
N VAL A 327 -0.97 -1.54 30.79
CA VAL A 327 -1.35 -0.97 32.09
C VAL A 327 -2.73 -0.31 32.04
N TYR A 328 -3.51 -0.52 30.99
CA TYR A 328 -4.83 0.11 30.87
C TYR A 328 -5.89 -0.73 31.57
N PRO A 329 -6.61 -0.21 32.59
CA PRO A 329 -7.62 -0.97 33.30
C PRO A 329 -8.80 -1.37 32.43
N GLY A 330 -9.31 -2.59 32.60
CA GLY A 330 -10.48 -3.09 31.84
C GLY A 330 -11.72 -2.22 32.02
N VAL A 331 -11.95 -1.70 33.22
CA VAL A 331 -13.08 -0.81 33.52
C VAL A 331 -13.10 0.45 32.65
N GLU A 332 -11.95 0.97 32.27
CA GLU A 332 -11.86 2.16 31.40
C GLU A 332 -12.17 1.84 29.93
N VAL A 333 -12.09 0.57 29.49
CA VAL A 333 -12.60 0.15 28.18
C VAL A 333 -14.12 0.28 28.13
N HIS A 334 -14.79 -0.11 29.24
CA HIS A 334 -16.22 0.07 29.41
C HIS A 334 -16.62 1.55 29.41
N ALA A 335 -15.85 2.40 30.10
CA ALA A 335 -16.05 3.84 30.14
C ALA A 335 -15.87 4.47 28.74
N THR A 336 -14.81 4.09 28.02
CA THR A 336 -14.54 4.56 26.67
C THR A 336 -15.65 4.19 25.69
N PHE A 337 -16.12 2.91 25.72
CA PHE A 337 -17.21 2.46 24.86
C PHE A 337 -18.50 3.25 25.13
N PHE A 338 -18.85 3.41 26.41
CA PHE A 338 -20.04 4.18 26.81
C PHE A 338 -19.95 5.63 26.36
N ASN A 339 -18.78 6.24 26.55
CA ASN A 339 -18.51 7.62 26.12
C ASN A 339 -18.65 7.79 24.60
N ASN A 340 -18.13 6.82 23.82
CA ASN A 340 -18.30 6.87 22.36
C ASN A 340 -19.78 6.78 21.94
N MET A 341 -20.61 6.08 22.71
CA MET A 341 -22.07 6.06 22.47
C MET A 341 -22.72 7.42 22.74
N LEU A 342 -22.34 8.09 23.84
CA LEU A 342 -22.89 9.41 24.19
C LEU A 342 -22.48 10.50 23.22
N ASP A 343 -21.22 10.47 22.76
CA ASP A 343 -20.66 11.50 21.90
C ASP A 343 -20.88 11.19 20.39
N ASP A 344 -21.47 10.04 20.05
CA ASP A 344 -21.65 9.52 18.67
C ASP A 344 -20.34 9.64 17.85
N ASN A 345 -19.21 9.23 18.44
CA ASN A 345 -17.88 9.50 17.91
C ASN A 345 -17.03 8.25 17.62
N PHE A 346 -17.66 7.08 17.48
CA PHE A 346 -16.97 5.87 17.04
C PHE A 346 -16.22 6.07 15.73
N ILE A 347 -15.12 5.33 15.54
CA ILE A 347 -14.31 5.42 14.33
C ILE A 347 -14.94 4.63 13.18
N HIS A 348 -15.09 5.30 12.05
CA HIS A 348 -15.50 4.69 10.78
C HIS A 348 -14.28 4.21 9.98
N LYS A 349 -14.28 2.98 9.51
CA LYS A 349 -13.25 2.49 8.59
C LYS A 349 -13.76 2.50 7.16
N THR A 350 -12.95 3.02 6.22
CA THR A 350 -13.29 3.01 4.80
C THR A 350 -13.56 1.60 4.28
N SER A 351 -14.51 1.46 3.36
CA SER A 351 -14.86 0.17 2.76
C SER A 351 -13.73 -0.40 1.90
N THR A 352 -13.73 -1.72 1.68
CA THR A 352 -12.76 -2.37 0.79
C THR A 352 -12.80 -1.78 -0.63
N ILE A 353 -14.00 -1.49 -1.14
CA ILE A 353 -14.18 -0.90 -2.47
C ILE A 353 -13.57 0.51 -2.52
N THR A 354 -13.86 1.34 -1.51
CA THR A 354 -13.27 2.68 -1.38
C THR A 354 -11.75 2.61 -1.36
N ASN A 355 -11.16 1.67 -0.62
CA ASN A 355 -9.71 1.50 -0.54
C ASN A 355 -9.08 1.10 -1.87
N VAL A 356 -9.73 0.22 -2.64
CA VAL A 356 -9.30 -0.15 -4.00
C VAL A 356 -9.36 1.06 -4.93
N LEU A 357 -10.42 1.86 -4.86
CA LEU A 357 -10.55 3.08 -5.67
C LEU A 357 -9.49 4.13 -5.30
N ILE A 358 -9.19 4.30 -4.02
CA ILE A 358 -8.10 5.17 -3.55
C ILE A 358 -6.77 4.72 -4.16
N ILE A 359 -6.42 3.44 -4.05
CA ILE A 359 -5.17 2.89 -4.60
C ILE A 359 -5.11 3.07 -6.12
N ALA A 360 -6.18 2.76 -6.84
CA ALA A 360 -6.26 2.94 -8.28
C ALA A 360 -6.09 4.41 -8.70
N GLY A 361 -6.76 5.32 -8.00
CA GLY A 361 -6.65 6.77 -8.23
C GLY A 361 -5.23 7.29 -7.97
N VAL A 362 -4.60 6.85 -6.89
CA VAL A 362 -3.21 7.18 -6.53
C VAL A 362 -2.24 6.72 -7.63
N ILE A 363 -2.35 5.47 -8.10
CA ILE A 363 -1.50 4.93 -9.17
C ILE A 363 -1.68 5.73 -10.46
N ALA A 364 -2.92 6.02 -10.84
CA ALA A 364 -3.22 6.78 -12.04
C ALA A 364 -2.64 8.21 -11.98
N LEU A 365 -2.81 8.89 -10.85
CA LEU A 365 -2.34 10.26 -10.67
C LEU A 365 -0.80 10.34 -10.67
N VAL A 366 -0.12 9.46 -9.92
CA VAL A 366 1.35 9.41 -9.88
C VAL A 366 1.91 9.05 -11.27
N GLY A 367 1.30 8.07 -11.95
CA GLY A 367 1.67 7.72 -13.32
C GLY A 367 1.54 8.92 -14.27
N ALA A 368 0.46 9.69 -14.17
CA ALA A 368 0.26 10.91 -14.95
C ALA A 368 1.32 11.98 -14.62
N ILE A 369 1.58 12.26 -13.35
CA ILE A 369 2.62 13.21 -12.90
C ILE A 369 3.97 12.86 -13.53
N VAL A 370 4.40 11.60 -13.45
CA VAL A 370 5.71 11.16 -13.95
C VAL A 370 5.77 11.21 -15.48
N MET A 371 4.74 10.73 -16.18
CA MET A 371 4.73 10.66 -17.64
C MET A 371 4.62 12.04 -18.30
N LEU A 372 3.82 12.94 -17.76
CA LEU A 372 3.62 14.29 -18.31
C LEU A 372 4.75 15.25 -17.94
N SER A 373 5.46 14.98 -16.85
CA SER A 373 6.56 15.82 -16.39
C SER A 373 7.70 15.91 -17.44
N THR A 374 8.26 17.08 -17.64
CA THR A 374 9.45 17.28 -18.49
C THR A 374 10.75 17.02 -17.74
N SER A 375 10.79 17.31 -16.44
CA SER A 375 11.95 17.17 -15.57
C SER A 375 11.77 16.03 -14.56
N THR A 376 12.81 15.24 -14.38
CA THR A 376 12.84 14.16 -13.35
C THR A 376 12.72 14.71 -11.94
N LEU A 377 13.40 15.82 -11.66
CA LEU A 377 13.34 16.48 -10.35
C LEU A 377 11.93 16.98 -10.06
N PHE A 378 11.28 17.60 -11.03
CA PHE A 378 9.89 18.05 -10.88
C PHE A 378 8.93 16.87 -10.61
N ALA A 379 9.09 15.75 -11.33
CA ALA A 379 8.28 14.54 -11.10
C ALA A 379 8.48 14.00 -9.67
N PHE A 380 9.72 13.96 -9.20
CA PHE A 380 10.04 13.50 -7.85
C PHE A 380 9.44 14.42 -6.78
N LEU A 381 9.65 15.72 -6.88
CA LEU A 381 9.13 16.70 -5.92
C LEU A 381 7.60 16.70 -5.88
N SER A 382 6.95 16.66 -7.05
CA SER A 382 5.47 16.63 -7.13
C SER A 382 4.88 15.35 -6.55
N THR A 383 5.52 14.18 -6.79
CA THR A 383 5.08 12.91 -6.21
C THR A 383 5.30 12.89 -4.69
N SER A 384 6.42 13.43 -4.22
CA SER A 384 6.70 13.54 -2.78
C SER A 384 5.70 14.47 -2.08
N LEU A 385 5.38 15.61 -2.68
CA LEU A 385 4.36 16.52 -2.17
C LEU A 385 2.98 15.85 -2.14
N PHE A 386 2.64 15.09 -3.17
CA PHE A 386 1.39 14.33 -3.21
C PHE A 386 1.33 13.27 -2.11
N ALA A 387 2.43 12.54 -1.86
CA ALA A 387 2.51 11.55 -0.78
C ALA A 387 2.31 12.21 0.60
N ILE A 388 2.96 13.35 0.83
CA ILE A 388 2.80 14.13 2.07
C ILE A 388 1.34 14.62 2.21
N ALA A 389 0.76 15.16 1.14
CA ALA A 389 -0.63 15.60 1.15
C ALA A 389 -1.60 14.45 1.47
N TYR A 390 -1.37 13.25 0.92
CA TYR A 390 -2.16 12.07 1.23
C TYR A 390 -2.10 11.69 2.72
N LEU A 391 -0.91 11.73 3.33
CA LEU A 391 -0.73 11.47 4.76
C LEU A 391 -1.50 12.50 5.60
N PHE A 392 -1.42 13.79 5.24
CA PHE A 392 -2.19 14.84 5.89
C PHE A 392 -3.70 14.64 5.74
N ILE A 393 -4.18 14.31 4.54
CA ILE A 393 -5.60 14.02 4.32
C ILE A 393 -6.07 12.86 5.19
N SER A 394 -5.30 11.76 5.25
CA SER A 394 -5.64 10.61 6.09
C SER A 394 -5.66 10.95 7.58
N PHE A 395 -4.73 11.79 8.04
CA PHE A 395 -4.68 12.28 9.42
C PHE A 395 -5.89 13.16 9.74
N TYR A 396 -6.16 14.18 8.92
CA TYR A 396 -7.28 15.09 9.15
C TYR A 396 -8.66 14.46 8.96
N ALA A 397 -8.77 13.42 8.10
CA ALA A 397 -10.00 12.65 7.98
C ALA A 397 -10.36 11.94 9.30
N MET A 398 -9.35 11.44 10.01
CA MET A 398 -9.54 10.85 11.33
C MET A 398 -9.83 11.91 12.38
N GLU A 399 -9.14 13.04 12.35
CA GLU A 399 -9.28 14.14 13.28
C GLU A 399 -10.66 14.80 13.24
N LEU A 400 -11.17 15.09 12.02
CA LEU A 400 -12.39 15.88 11.83
C LEU A 400 -13.66 15.04 11.64
N TYR A 401 -13.51 13.80 11.16
CA TYR A 401 -14.64 12.97 10.75
C TYR A 401 -14.63 11.57 11.37
N ASN A 402 -13.73 11.29 12.31
CA ASN A 402 -13.52 9.95 12.87
C ASN A 402 -13.37 8.88 11.78
N LEU A 403 -12.77 9.24 10.63
CA LEU A 403 -12.68 8.37 9.45
C LEU A 403 -11.28 7.77 9.31
N TRP A 404 -11.18 6.45 9.47
CA TRP A 404 -9.95 5.71 9.25
C TRP A 404 -9.72 5.41 7.77
N ILE A 405 -8.88 6.21 7.11
CA ILE A 405 -8.36 5.97 5.75
C ILE A 405 -7.03 5.22 5.87
N PRO A 406 -6.83 4.11 5.13
CA PRO A 406 -5.55 3.39 5.15
C PRO A 406 -4.38 4.23 4.66
N VAL A 407 -3.22 4.07 5.31
CA VAL A 407 -1.99 4.81 4.97
C VAL A 407 -0.95 3.92 4.30
N VAL A 408 -0.75 2.70 4.80
CA VAL A 408 0.38 1.87 4.42
C VAL A 408 0.32 1.43 2.96
N LEU A 409 -0.75 0.78 2.54
CA LEU A 409 -0.87 0.29 1.16
C LEU A 409 -0.90 1.41 0.11
N PRO A 410 -1.65 2.53 0.29
CA PRO A 410 -1.60 3.63 -0.67
C PRO A 410 -0.23 4.30 -0.76
N THR A 411 0.49 4.46 0.35
CA THR A 411 1.86 5.01 0.33
C THR A 411 2.82 4.11 -0.43
N LEU A 412 2.75 2.80 -0.22
CA LEU A 412 3.52 1.83 -1.00
C LEU A 412 3.13 1.85 -2.49
N ALA A 413 1.85 2.03 -2.79
CA ALA A 413 1.37 2.18 -4.16
C ALA A 413 1.93 3.45 -4.83
N ILE A 414 2.03 4.58 -4.12
CA ILE A 414 2.69 5.81 -4.60
C ILE A 414 4.14 5.51 -4.98
N MET A 415 4.89 4.87 -4.09
CA MET A 415 6.31 4.55 -4.33
C MET A 415 6.50 3.61 -5.52
N ALA A 416 5.71 2.54 -5.58
CA ALA A 416 5.75 1.57 -6.67
C ALA A 416 5.33 2.19 -8.01
N ALA A 417 4.27 2.98 -8.03
CA ALA A 417 3.81 3.70 -9.22
C ALA A 417 4.85 4.67 -9.74
N PHE A 418 5.53 5.42 -8.84
CA PHE A 418 6.63 6.30 -9.21
C PHE A 418 7.79 5.52 -9.84
N ALA A 419 8.27 4.46 -9.19
CA ALA A 419 9.40 3.66 -9.67
C ALA A 419 9.11 3.02 -11.04
N LEU A 420 7.95 2.41 -11.20
CA LEU A 420 7.55 1.75 -12.45
C LEU A 420 7.32 2.77 -13.58
N SER A 421 6.68 3.90 -13.29
CA SER A 421 6.49 4.97 -14.30
C SER A 421 7.81 5.59 -14.71
N PHE A 422 8.73 5.79 -13.77
CA PHE A 422 10.07 6.29 -14.04
C PHE A 422 10.87 5.34 -14.92
N LEU A 423 10.86 4.04 -14.60
CA LEU A 423 11.51 3.00 -15.41
C LEU A 423 10.94 2.96 -16.83
N ALA A 424 9.61 2.96 -16.97
CA ALA A 424 8.96 2.98 -18.27
C ALA A 424 9.37 4.21 -19.09
N LYS A 425 9.38 5.39 -18.48
CA LYS A 425 9.83 6.65 -19.13
C LYS A 425 11.30 6.61 -19.54
N TYR A 426 12.16 6.02 -18.69
CA TYR A 426 13.58 5.85 -19.01
C TYR A 426 13.78 4.94 -20.23
N LEU A 427 13.12 3.77 -20.26
CA LEU A 427 13.18 2.84 -21.37
C LEU A 427 12.67 3.46 -22.70
N MET A 428 11.61 4.25 -22.62
CA MET A 428 11.10 4.99 -23.78
C MET A 428 12.14 5.99 -24.33
N LYS A 429 12.75 6.79 -23.46
CA LYS A 429 13.78 7.74 -23.87
C LYS A 429 15.01 7.08 -24.47
N ALA A 430 15.43 5.94 -23.89
CA ALA A 430 16.55 5.16 -24.42
C ALA A 430 16.25 4.66 -25.84
N ARG A 431 15.04 4.14 -26.07
CA ARG A 431 14.59 3.71 -27.39
C ARG A 431 14.48 4.86 -28.40
N ASP A 432 13.93 6.00 -27.98
CA ASP A 432 13.84 7.20 -28.83
C ASP A 432 15.24 7.69 -29.22
N PHE A 433 16.19 7.66 -28.28
CA PHE A 433 17.59 8.03 -28.53
C PHE A 433 18.24 7.08 -29.54
N GLU A 434 18.07 5.76 -29.40
CA GLU A 434 18.60 4.78 -30.34
C GLU A 434 18.03 4.98 -31.75
N TYR A 435 16.73 5.23 -31.84
CA TYR A 435 16.07 5.51 -33.11
C TYR A 435 16.60 6.78 -33.77
N GLN A 436 16.74 7.88 -33.00
CA GLN A 436 17.31 9.13 -33.52
C GLN A 436 18.77 8.98 -33.92
N TYR A 437 19.55 8.22 -33.15
CA TYR A 437 20.93 7.91 -33.48
C TYR A 437 21.04 7.16 -34.81
N LYS A 438 20.21 6.14 -35.04
CA LYS A 438 20.16 5.41 -36.33
C LYS A 438 19.79 6.33 -37.47
N LEU A 439 18.76 7.17 -37.32
CA LEU A 439 18.38 8.14 -38.37
C LEU A 439 19.50 9.15 -38.69
N ALA A 440 20.29 9.53 -37.72
CA ALA A 440 21.37 10.50 -37.88
C ALA A 440 22.64 9.88 -38.47
N THR A 441 22.85 8.58 -38.37
CA THR A 441 24.13 7.91 -38.67
C THR A 441 24.06 6.85 -39.78
N ILE A 442 22.87 6.31 -40.06
CA ILE A 442 22.68 5.18 -40.98
C ILE A 442 21.94 5.64 -42.23
N ASP A 443 22.36 5.14 -43.40
CA ASP A 443 21.66 5.34 -44.69
C ASP A 443 20.43 4.40 -44.75
N GLY A 444 19.27 4.97 -45.08
CA GLY A 444 18.00 4.26 -45.06
C GLY A 444 17.83 3.17 -46.14
N LEU A 445 18.61 3.19 -47.22
CA LEU A 445 18.54 2.21 -48.29
C LEU A 445 19.49 1.04 -48.06
N THR A 446 20.73 1.34 -47.71
CA THR A 446 21.82 0.36 -47.68
C THR A 446 22.14 -0.18 -46.29
N GLU A 447 21.62 0.46 -45.24
CA GLU A 447 21.94 0.18 -43.81
C GLU A 447 23.45 0.30 -43.48
N LEU A 448 24.21 0.99 -44.35
CA LEU A 448 25.56 1.44 -44.07
C LEU A 448 25.54 2.75 -43.29
N TYR A 449 26.71 3.16 -42.79
CA TYR A 449 26.82 4.51 -42.25
C TYR A 449 26.60 5.55 -43.37
N ASN A 450 25.97 6.66 -43.04
CA ASN A 450 25.70 7.73 -44.00
C ASN A 450 26.92 8.66 -44.20
N HIS A 451 26.86 9.55 -45.18
CA HIS A 451 27.93 10.49 -45.50
C HIS A 451 28.34 11.37 -44.31
N ARG A 452 27.40 11.81 -43.49
CA ARG A 452 27.72 12.63 -42.30
C ARG A 452 28.57 11.85 -41.31
N TYR A 453 28.21 10.61 -41.01
CA TYR A 453 28.96 9.74 -40.12
C TYR A 453 30.37 9.43 -40.70
N PHE A 454 30.47 9.24 -42.01
CA PHE A 454 31.76 9.11 -42.70
C PHE A 454 32.69 10.29 -42.42
N GLN A 455 32.21 11.54 -42.64
CA GLN A 455 33.01 12.75 -42.44
C GLN A 455 33.49 12.89 -40.99
N ASP A 456 32.60 12.68 -40.03
CA ASP A 456 32.94 12.77 -38.60
C ASP A 456 33.93 11.67 -38.17
N THR A 457 33.78 10.46 -38.70
CA THR A 457 34.66 9.32 -38.39
C THR A 457 36.03 9.48 -39.05
N LEU A 458 36.10 9.95 -40.29
CA LEU A 458 37.36 10.18 -40.97
C LEU A 458 38.24 11.18 -40.22
N ARG A 459 37.66 12.32 -39.77
CA ARG A 459 38.38 13.31 -38.94
C ARG A 459 38.92 12.66 -37.65
N LYS A 460 38.09 11.93 -36.94
CA LYS A 460 38.48 11.24 -35.69
C LYS A 460 39.60 10.23 -35.92
N GLN A 461 39.52 9.45 -37.01
CA GLN A 461 40.56 8.46 -37.32
C GLN A 461 41.89 9.14 -37.71
N MET A 462 41.85 10.27 -38.39
CA MET A 462 43.06 11.07 -38.67
C MET A 462 43.75 11.57 -37.40
N ASP A 463 42.96 12.07 -36.43
CA ASP A 463 43.49 12.54 -35.14
C ASP A 463 44.11 11.39 -34.32
N ILE A 464 43.44 10.23 -34.32
CA ILE A 464 43.93 9.02 -33.67
C ILE A 464 45.22 8.55 -34.32
N ALA A 465 45.27 8.44 -35.64
CA ALA A 465 46.43 8.00 -36.42
C ALA A 465 47.63 8.90 -36.19
N ARG A 466 47.46 10.21 -36.16
CA ARG A 466 48.49 11.19 -35.83
C ARG A 466 49.03 11.00 -34.43
N ARG A 467 48.14 10.83 -33.45
CA ARG A 467 48.52 10.72 -32.04
C ARG A 467 49.33 9.45 -31.76
N TYR A 468 48.93 8.33 -32.35
CA TYR A 468 49.55 7.04 -32.09
C TYR A 468 50.55 6.59 -33.15
N ASN A 469 50.82 7.43 -34.16
CA ASN A 469 51.68 7.14 -35.29
C ASN A 469 51.35 5.81 -35.98
N GLN A 470 50.03 5.57 -36.19
CA GLN A 470 49.51 4.38 -36.83
C GLN A 470 48.95 4.72 -38.22
N PRO A 471 49.18 3.89 -39.24
CA PRO A 471 48.56 4.10 -40.55
C PRO A 471 47.07 3.81 -40.47
N PHE A 472 46.28 4.52 -41.31
CA PHE A 472 44.92 4.10 -41.63
C PHE A 472 44.66 4.40 -43.10
N SER A 473 43.76 3.61 -43.70
CA SER A 473 43.48 3.72 -45.11
C SER A 473 42.00 4.04 -45.39
N LEU A 474 41.77 4.70 -46.50
CA LEU A 474 40.45 5.02 -47.06
C LEU A 474 40.29 4.32 -48.39
N ILE A 475 39.17 3.64 -48.59
CA ILE A 475 38.73 3.13 -49.88
C ILE A 475 37.49 3.94 -50.30
N ILE A 476 37.48 4.49 -51.53
CA ILE A 476 36.28 5.02 -52.17
C ILE A 476 35.95 4.09 -53.34
N ALA A 477 34.69 3.73 -53.45
CA ALA A 477 34.22 2.73 -54.40
C ALA A 477 32.97 3.26 -55.13
N ASP A 478 32.84 2.92 -56.40
CA ASP A 478 31.72 3.36 -57.25
C ASP A 478 31.26 2.20 -58.14
N ILE A 479 29.95 2.00 -58.26
CA ILE A 479 29.36 0.92 -59.06
C ILE A 479 29.46 1.27 -60.52
N ASP A 480 30.16 0.42 -61.29
CA ASP A 480 30.42 0.67 -62.70
C ASP A 480 29.13 0.71 -63.52
N PHE A 481 28.99 1.76 -64.36
CA PHE A 481 27.85 1.96 -65.24
C PHE A 481 26.48 1.99 -64.56
N PHE A 482 26.37 2.36 -63.28
CA PHE A 482 25.14 2.29 -62.51
C PHE A 482 23.99 3.12 -63.09
N LYS A 483 24.28 4.28 -63.69
CA LYS A 483 23.26 5.07 -64.40
C LYS A 483 22.64 4.28 -65.55
N LYS A 484 23.48 3.66 -66.40
CA LYS A 484 23.02 2.81 -67.52
C LYS A 484 22.25 1.62 -67.03
N PHE A 485 22.66 1.04 -65.87
CA PHE A 485 21.95 -0.06 -65.23
C PHE A 485 20.53 0.39 -64.83
N ASN A 486 20.37 1.53 -64.17
CA ASN A 486 19.07 2.08 -63.80
C ASN A 486 18.19 2.39 -65.02
N ASP A 487 18.78 2.93 -66.09
CA ASP A 487 18.07 3.21 -67.34
C ASP A 487 17.56 1.93 -68.01
N THR A 488 18.24 0.80 -67.82
CA THR A 488 17.89 -0.50 -68.40
C THR A 488 16.90 -1.29 -67.57
N TYR A 489 17.11 -1.35 -66.25
CA TYR A 489 16.38 -2.27 -65.35
C TYR A 489 15.46 -1.52 -64.35
N GLY A 490 15.48 -0.19 -64.37
CA GLY A 490 14.69 0.66 -63.51
C GLY A 490 15.31 0.88 -62.12
N HIS A 491 14.90 1.97 -61.47
CA HIS A 491 15.44 2.39 -60.17
C HIS A 491 15.24 1.36 -59.04
N GLN A 492 14.17 0.55 -59.07
CA GLN A 492 13.96 -0.48 -58.05
C GLN A 492 15.02 -1.60 -58.13
N ALA A 493 15.45 -1.96 -59.36
CA ALA A 493 16.54 -2.91 -59.55
C ALA A 493 17.88 -2.31 -59.10
N GLY A 494 18.12 -1.03 -59.36
CA GLY A 494 19.29 -0.31 -58.84
C GLY A 494 19.34 -0.27 -57.32
N ASP A 495 18.21 -0.01 -56.64
CA ASP A 495 18.11 -0.06 -55.20
C ASP A 495 18.41 -1.46 -54.63
N ALA A 496 17.97 -2.54 -55.32
CA ALA A 496 18.29 -3.91 -54.94
C ALA A 496 19.80 -4.21 -55.08
N VAL A 497 20.45 -3.70 -56.14
CA VAL A 497 21.90 -3.80 -56.31
C VAL A 497 22.64 -3.04 -55.21
N LEU A 498 22.26 -1.80 -54.91
CA LEU A 498 22.88 -1.02 -53.83
C LEU A 498 22.84 -1.75 -52.49
N ARG A 499 21.69 -2.37 -52.11
CA ARG A 499 21.58 -3.17 -50.90
C ARG A 499 22.51 -4.37 -50.92
N GLN A 500 22.61 -5.08 -52.05
CA GLN A 500 23.44 -6.28 -52.15
C GLN A 500 24.94 -5.92 -52.16
N VAL A 501 25.35 -4.83 -52.80
CA VAL A 501 26.72 -4.29 -52.74
C VAL A 501 27.06 -3.95 -51.28
N ALA A 502 26.20 -3.20 -50.60
CA ALA A 502 26.38 -2.84 -49.19
C ALA A 502 26.58 -4.08 -48.29
N GLN A 503 25.81 -5.13 -48.51
CA GLN A 503 25.97 -6.39 -47.78
C GLN A 503 27.32 -7.07 -48.02
N ILE A 504 27.81 -7.04 -49.28
CA ILE A 504 29.12 -7.61 -49.65
C ILE A 504 30.23 -6.80 -49.00
N LEU A 505 30.18 -5.46 -49.06
CA LEU A 505 31.13 -4.59 -48.40
C LEU A 505 31.20 -4.86 -46.90
N LYS A 506 30.04 -4.90 -46.25
CA LYS A 506 29.94 -5.17 -44.81
C LYS A 506 30.47 -6.55 -44.43
N LYS A 507 30.17 -7.60 -45.23
CA LYS A 507 30.63 -8.98 -44.97
C LYS A 507 32.15 -9.13 -45.14
N ASN A 508 32.75 -8.38 -46.04
CA ASN A 508 34.19 -8.40 -46.34
C ASN A 508 35.00 -7.45 -45.49
N SER A 509 34.39 -6.61 -44.66
CA SER A 509 35.03 -5.68 -43.74
C SER A 509 35.07 -6.22 -42.33
N ARG A 510 36.04 -5.81 -41.51
CA ARG A 510 36.19 -6.17 -40.11
C ARG A 510 35.15 -5.39 -39.27
N THR A 511 34.92 -5.81 -38.07
CA THR A 511 34.05 -5.09 -37.10
C THR A 511 34.60 -3.71 -36.73
N THR A 512 35.91 -3.50 -36.90
CA THR A 512 36.60 -2.21 -36.68
C THR A 512 36.55 -1.27 -37.85
N ASP A 513 36.17 -1.76 -39.05
CA ASP A 513 36.09 -0.98 -40.26
C ASP A 513 34.76 -0.22 -40.37
N TYR A 514 34.78 0.96 -40.92
CA TYR A 514 33.60 1.79 -41.09
C TYR A 514 33.17 1.82 -42.56
N VAL A 515 32.12 1.04 -42.87
CA VAL A 515 31.57 0.97 -44.23
C VAL A 515 30.44 1.99 -44.33
N CYS A 516 30.56 2.92 -45.28
CA CYS A 516 29.65 4.04 -45.42
C CYS A 516 29.12 4.16 -46.86
N ARG A 517 27.92 4.73 -47.04
CA ARG A 517 27.43 5.22 -48.31
C ARG A 517 27.89 6.66 -48.46
N TYR A 518 28.76 6.91 -49.43
CA TYR A 518 29.37 8.22 -49.62
C TYR A 518 28.48 9.13 -50.49
N GLY A 519 27.88 8.59 -51.55
CA GLY A 519 26.99 9.30 -52.45
C GLY A 519 25.91 8.40 -53.05
N GLY A 520 25.32 8.72 -54.18
CA GLY A 520 24.27 7.95 -54.84
C GLY A 520 24.60 6.46 -55.00
N GLU A 521 25.59 6.14 -55.86
CA GLU A 521 26.17 4.81 -56.09
C GLU A 521 27.55 4.63 -55.47
N GLU A 522 28.06 5.65 -54.76
CA GLU A 522 29.39 5.68 -54.18
C GLU A 522 29.38 5.17 -52.72
N MET A 523 30.33 4.30 -52.43
CA MET A 523 30.55 3.75 -51.09
C MET A 523 31.96 4.11 -50.60
N SER A 524 32.16 4.14 -49.31
CA SER A 524 33.49 4.35 -48.73
C SER A 524 33.75 3.40 -47.57
N ILE A 525 35.02 3.06 -47.35
CA ILE A 525 35.43 2.22 -46.22
C ILE A 525 36.63 2.88 -45.55
N ILE A 526 36.50 3.21 -44.27
CA ILE A 526 37.63 3.65 -43.44
C ILE A 526 38.20 2.41 -42.76
N LEU A 527 39.50 2.19 -42.91
CA LEU A 527 40.22 1.02 -42.41
C LEU A 527 41.23 1.48 -41.35
N PRO A 528 40.87 1.47 -40.04
CA PRO A 528 41.78 1.82 -38.98
C PRO A 528 42.96 0.84 -38.89
N ASN A 529 44.16 1.35 -38.52
CA ASN A 529 45.40 0.59 -38.36
C ASN A 529 45.69 -0.38 -39.52
N THR A 530 45.58 0.14 -40.74
CA THR A 530 45.71 -0.64 -41.98
C THR A 530 46.67 0.09 -42.93
N SER A 531 47.72 -0.60 -43.36
CA SER A 531 48.73 -0.12 -44.32
C SER A 531 48.16 -0.08 -45.73
N ALA A 532 48.89 0.59 -46.66
CA ALA A 532 48.51 0.70 -48.06
C ALA A 532 48.39 -0.68 -48.73
N GLU A 533 49.32 -1.58 -48.48
CA GLU A 533 49.32 -2.94 -49.04
C GLU A 533 48.13 -3.75 -48.56
N GLU A 534 47.82 -3.71 -47.26
CA GLU A 534 46.65 -4.38 -46.66
C GLU A 534 45.36 -3.82 -47.20
N ALA A 535 45.26 -2.50 -47.37
CA ALA A 535 44.10 -1.83 -47.95
C ALA A 535 43.87 -2.22 -49.42
N MET A 536 44.96 -2.28 -50.22
CA MET A 536 44.90 -2.76 -51.63
C MET A 536 44.44 -4.21 -51.69
N ASN A 537 44.95 -5.08 -50.78
CA ASN A 537 44.51 -6.47 -50.70
C ASN A 537 43.03 -6.60 -50.31
N HIS A 538 42.57 -5.74 -49.40
CA HIS A 538 41.16 -5.67 -48.99
C HIS A 538 40.28 -5.18 -50.15
N ALA A 539 40.66 -4.10 -50.83
CA ALA A 539 39.93 -3.56 -51.98
C ALA A 539 39.83 -4.57 -53.13
N ASN A 540 40.92 -5.27 -53.45
CA ASN A 540 40.94 -6.33 -54.47
C ASN A 540 40.00 -7.49 -54.12
N ARG A 541 39.98 -7.92 -52.86
CA ARG A 541 39.04 -8.95 -52.37
C ARG A 541 37.59 -8.53 -52.54
N ILE A 542 37.26 -7.29 -52.23
CA ILE A 542 35.91 -6.72 -52.41
C ILE A 542 35.56 -6.68 -53.92
N CYS A 543 36.45 -6.11 -54.76
CA CYS A 543 36.25 -6.04 -56.17
C CYS A 543 35.92 -7.40 -56.79
N LYS A 544 36.72 -8.41 -56.46
CA LYS A 544 36.50 -9.80 -56.88
C LYS A 544 35.19 -10.36 -56.36
N ALA A 545 34.88 -10.18 -55.10
CA ALA A 545 33.63 -10.70 -54.47
C ALA A 545 32.36 -10.10 -55.08
N ILE A 546 32.43 -8.87 -55.59
CA ILE A 546 31.31 -8.21 -56.29
C ILE A 546 31.23 -8.75 -57.73
N ALA A 547 32.34 -8.82 -58.46
CA ALA A 547 32.34 -9.26 -59.83
C ALA A 547 31.89 -10.73 -60.01
N GLU A 548 32.20 -11.61 -59.04
CA GLU A 548 31.85 -13.04 -59.07
C GLU A 548 30.41 -13.33 -58.64
N LYS A 549 29.70 -12.36 -58.07
CA LYS A 549 28.35 -12.59 -57.55
C LYS A 549 27.28 -12.21 -58.57
N PRO A 550 26.29 -13.10 -58.85
CA PRO A 550 25.08 -12.68 -59.56
C PRO A 550 24.22 -11.78 -58.63
N PHE A 551 23.83 -10.59 -59.12
CA PHE A 551 22.96 -9.68 -58.39
C PHE A 551 21.50 -9.95 -58.73
N HIS A 552 20.69 -10.28 -57.75
CA HIS A 552 19.27 -10.57 -57.90
C HIS A 552 18.49 -9.25 -58.09
N LEU A 553 17.80 -9.08 -59.20
CA LEU A 553 16.91 -7.98 -59.53
C LEU A 553 15.47 -8.31 -59.14
N THR A 554 15.08 -9.54 -59.42
CA THR A 554 13.84 -10.21 -58.98
C THR A 554 14.18 -11.58 -58.43
N PRO A 555 13.24 -12.35 -57.90
CA PRO A 555 13.53 -13.74 -57.50
C PRO A 555 14.09 -14.65 -58.61
N VAL A 556 13.91 -14.28 -59.86
CA VAL A 556 14.27 -15.09 -61.07
C VAL A 556 15.37 -14.44 -61.91
N ASP A 557 15.43 -13.09 -61.95
CA ASP A 557 16.34 -12.36 -62.80
C ASP A 557 17.61 -11.93 -62.09
N THR A 558 18.77 -12.11 -62.73
CA THR A 558 20.06 -11.66 -62.22
C THR A 558 20.83 -10.86 -63.28
N ALA A 559 21.65 -9.95 -62.83
CA ALA A 559 22.55 -9.17 -63.70
C ALA A 559 23.97 -9.11 -63.12
N PRO A 560 25.01 -9.10 -63.96
CA PRO A 560 26.36 -8.87 -63.49
C PRO A 560 26.54 -7.39 -63.11
N VAL A 561 27.26 -7.11 -62.02
CA VAL A 561 27.62 -5.78 -61.53
C VAL A 561 29.10 -5.79 -61.20
N THR A 562 29.81 -4.77 -61.57
CA THR A 562 31.21 -4.57 -61.18
C THR A 562 31.37 -3.26 -60.42
N ILE A 563 32.50 -3.09 -59.74
CA ILE A 563 32.83 -1.91 -58.95
C ILE A 563 34.27 -1.51 -59.20
N SER A 564 34.49 -0.21 -59.31
CA SER A 564 35.83 0.38 -59.33
C SER A 564 36.13 0.97 -57.96
N LEU A 565 37.37 0.80 -57.48
CA LEU A 565 37.77 1.28 -56.16
C LEU A 565 39.08 2.09 -56.26
N GLY A 566 39.18 3.11 -55.39
CA GLY A 566 40.41 3.87 -55.20
C GLY A 566 40.85 3.79 -53.75
N VAL A 567 42.14 3.68 -53.52
CA VAL A 567 42.74 3.52 -52.20
C VAL A 567 43.74 4.64 -51.90
N ALA A 568 43.62 5.22 -50.71
CA ALA A 568 44.62 6.16 -50.17
C ALA A 568 44.91 5.85 -48.71
N THR A 569 46.14 6.13 -48.28
CA THR A 569 46.66 5.78 -46.97
C THR A 569 47.31 6.97 -46.28
N PHE A 570 46.94 7.21 -45.03
CA PHE A 570 47.66 8.12 -44.14
C PHE A 570 48.79 7.38 -43.46
N PRO A 571 50.03 7.94 -43.30
CA PRO A 571 50.44 9.28 -43.74
C PRO A 571 51.05 9.34 -45.16
N GLU A 572 51.05 8.22 -45.89
CA GLU A 572 51.76 8.13 -47.19
C GLU A 572 51.26 9.10 -48.24
N ASN A 573 49.93 9.17 -48.43
CA ASN A 573 49.31 9.94 -49.49
C ASN A 573 48.76 11.30 -49.01
N ALA A 574 48.50 11.47 -47.71
CA ALA A 574 47.73 12.63 -47.25
C ALA A 574 48.13 13.09 -45.85
N GLN A 575 47.95 14.38 -45.59
CA GLN A 575 48.12 14.99 -44.26
C GLN A 575 46.81 15.52 -43.68
N THR A 576 45.80 15.70 -44.51
CA THR A 576 44.46 16.13 -44.11
C THR A 576 43.39 15.14 -44.54
N PRO A 577 42.19 15.12 -43.91
CA PRO A 577 41.08 14.29 -44.37
C PRO A 577 40.68 14.58 -45.83
N GLN A 578 40.76 15.83 -46.25
CA GLN A 578 40.43 16.28 -47.60
C GLN A 578 41.42 15.71 -48.61
N ASP A 579 42.73 15.79 -48.33
CA ASP A 579 43.76 15.21 -49.21
C ASP A 579 43.57 13.70 -49.36
N LEU A 580 43.21 13.01 -48.26
CA LEU A 580 43.03 11.57 -48.29
C LEU A 580 41.84 11.16 -49.19
N ILE A 581 40.73 11.93 -49.13
CA ILE A 581 39.59 11.76 -50.03
C ILE A 581 40.02 12.00 -51.47
N GLU A 582 40.74 13.11 -51.75
CA GLU A 582 41.20 13.46 -53.09
C GLU A 582 42.11 12.37 -53.70
N TRP A 583 43.01 11.83 -52.91
CA TRP A 583 43.89 10.75 -53.37
C TRP A 583 43.15 9.43 -53.62
N ALA A 584 42.17 9.08 -52.80
CA ALA A 584 41.32 7.93 -53.05
C ALA A 584 40.46 8.11 -54.31
N ASP A 585 39.89 9.30 -54.51
CA ASP A 585 39.13 9.64 -55.74
C ASP A 585 40.00 9.61 -57.01
N LYS A 586 41.25 10.07 -56.94
CA LYS A 586 42.21 9.94 -58.07
C LYS A 586 42.47 8.47 -58.41
N GLY A 587 42.64 7.62 -57.38
CA GLY A 587 42.76 6.17 -57.57
C GLY A 587 41.50 5.56 -58.20
N LEU A 588 40.32 5.95 -57.75
CA LEU A 588 39.05 5.52 -58.32
C LEU A 588 38.89 5.97 -59.78
N TYR A 589 39.23 7.21 -60.07
CA TYR A 589 39.20 7.73 -61.43
C TYR A 589 40.15 6.98 -62.34
N TYR A 590 41.37 6.70 -61.89
CA TYR A 590 42.33 5.88 -62.60
C TYR A 590 41.74 4.48 -62.92
N ALA A 591 41.11 3.81 -61.95
CA ALA A 591 40.47 2.51 -62.14
C ALA A 591 39.36 2.58 -63.24
N LYS A 592 38.55 3.66 -63.23
CA LYS A 592 37.48 3.86 -64.21
C LYS A 592 38.00 4.11 -65.66
N GLU A 593 39.14 4.80 -65.81
CA GLU A 593 39.76 5.07 -67.13
C GLU A 593 40.49 3.85 -67.70
N HIS A 594 41.00 2.95 -66.85
CA HIS A 594 41.83 1.83 -67.27
C HIS A 594 41.05 0.49 -67.38
N GLY A 595 39.73 0.57 -67.57
CA GLY A 595 38.94 -0.59 -67.95
C GLY A 595 37.89 -1.01 -66.90
N ARG A 596 37.79 -0.28 -65.75
CA ARG A 596 36.84 -0.54 -64.65
C ARG A 596 37.09 -1.91 -63.98
N ASN A 597 36.20 -2.32 -63.06
CA ASN A 597 36.26 -3.60 -62.32
C ASN A 597 37.69 -3.88 -61.75
N GLN A 598 38.27 -2.89 -61.15
CA GLN A 598 39.65 -2.94 -60.61
C GLN A 598 39.86 -1.94 -59.49
N VAL A 599 41.00 -2.07 -58.84
CA VAL A 599 41.45 -1.16 -57.79
C VAL A 599 42.55 -0.27 -58.33
N GLY A 600 42.38 1.05 -58.23
CA GLY A 600 43.41 2.02 -58.50
C GLY A 600 44.07 2.57 -57.25
N ARG A 601 45.39 2.71 -57.31
CA ARG A 601 46.19 3.49 -56.37
C ARG A 601 46.94 4.55 -57.15
N TYR A 602 46.87 5.77 -56.71
CA TYR A 602 47.53 6.89 -57.40
C TYR A 602 48.73 7.36 -56.57
#